data_813a3a3cc5a009abf7dc08a73cbda925
#
_entry.id   813a3a3cc5a009abf7dc08a73cbda925
#
_cell.length_a   1.000
_cell.length_b   1.000
_cell.length_c   1.000
_cell.angle_alpha   90.00
_cell.angle_beta   90.00
_cell.angle_gamma   90.00
#
_symmetry.space_group_name_H-M   'P 1'
#
loop_
_entity.id
_entity.type
_entity.pdbx_description
1 polymer ?
#
loop_
_entity_poly.entity_id
_entity_poly.type
_entity_poly.pdbx_seq_one_letter_code
_entity_poly.pdbx_strand_id
1 'polypeptide(L)'
;MSMTYGPRDRHDDLNRGLLFGAFLLVAIVIVAAVFFAQTASKQAQVCTVSGKHMTNDVQDGQSVRVYQVETSDCGVLRIEDNALQGVFNSADLFAALHEGQRYRFTTVGWRIPFLSQFPSVTKVESA
;
A
#
# COMPACT_ATOMS: atom_id res chain seq x y z
N MET A 1 -32.18 54.80 -0.20
CA MET A 1 -31.39 53.90 0.66
C MET A 1 -30.30 53.29 -0.18
N SER A 2 -29.10 53.77 -0.08
CA SER A 2 -27.97 53.20 -0.73
C SER A 2 -27.45 52.05 0.14
N MET A 3 -27.64 50.83 -0.31
CA MET A 3 -26.92 49.70 0.27
C MET A 3 -25.47 49.78 -0.18
N THR A 4 -24.64 50.28 0.66
CA THR A 4 -23.20 50.20 0.49
C THR A 4 -22.76 48.80 0.87
N TYR A 5 -22.49 47.99 -0.13
CA TYR A 5 -21.67 46.79 0.09
C TYR A 5 -20.26 47.26 0.46
N GLY A 6 -19.99 47.24 1.74
CA GLY A 6 -18.67 47.58 2.26
C GLY A 6 -17.62 46.60 1.80
N PRO A 7 -16.33 47.00 1.79
CA PRO A 7 -15.22 46.13 1.36
C PRO A 7 -15.02 44.88 2.25
N ARG A 8 -15.79 44.77 3.33
CA ARG A 8 -15.71 43.64 4.25
C ARG A 8 -16.08 42.31 3.62
N ASP A 9 -17.09 42.29 2.73
CA ASP A 9 -17.56 41.03 2.13
C ASP A 9 -16.52 40.41 1.21
N ARG A 10 -15.76 41.23 0.52
CA ARG A 10 -14.71 40.76 -0.38
C ARG A 10 -13.52 40.17 0.36
N HIS A 11 -13.18 40.73 1.53
CA HIS A 11 -12.11 40.21 2.36
C HIS A 11 -12.49 38.89 3.03
N ASP A 12 -13.75 38.74 3.43
CA ASP A 12 -14.24 37.51 4.05
C ASP A 12 -14.27 36.35 3.04
N ASP A 13 -14.66 36.62 1.81
CA ASP A 13 -14.66 35.63 0.73
C ASP A 13 -13.23 35.22 0.33
N LEU A 14 -12.30 36.16 0.28
CA LEU A 14 -10.90 35.88 0.03
C LEU A 14 -10.28 35.04 1.16
N ASN A 15 -10.58 35.38 2.41
CA ASN A 15 -10.11 34.62 3.57
C ASN A 15 -10.66 33.19 3.59
N ARG A 16 -11.94 33.04 3.27
CA ARG A 16 -12.56 31.70 3.15
C ARG A 16 -11.92 30.88 2.03
N GLY A 17 -11.68 31.49 0.87
CA GLY A 17 -11.00 30.84 -0.24
C GLY A 17 -9.57 30.44 0.10
N LEU A 18 -8.83 31.31 0.78
CA LEU A 18 -7.47 31.03 1.26
C LEU A 18 -7.43 29.90 2.30
N LEU A 19 -8.34 29.93 3.28
CA LEU A 19 -8.46 28.88 4.29
C LEU A 19 -8.83 27.53 3.67
N PHE A 20 -9.76 27.53 2.72
CA PHE A 20 -10.16 26.33 2.03
C PHE A 20 -9.03 25.78 1.16
N GLY A 21 -8.31 26.64 0.44
CA GLY A 21 -7.15 26.25 -0.35
C GLY A 21 -6.02 25.71 0.50
N ALA A 22 -5.74 26.35 1.65
CA ALA A 22 -4.75 25.87 2.61
C ALA A 22 -5.14 24.50 3.20
N PHE A 23 -6.41 24.30 3.53
CA PHE A 23 -6.91 23.02 4.03
C PHE A 23 -6.76 21.90 2.97
N LEU A 24 -7.09 22.19 1.72
CA LEU A 24 -6.90 21.23 0.61
C LEU A 24 -5.42 20.87 0.42
N LEU A 25 -4.52 21.85 0.46
CA LEU A 25 -3.09 21.61 0.35
C LEU A 25 -2.58 20.70 1.47
N VAL A 26 -2.99 20.96 2.70
CA VAL A 26 -2.62 20.13 3.86
C VAL A 26 -3.15 18.71 3.68
N ALA A 27 -4.38 18.55 3.24
CA ALA A 27 -4.97 17.24 2.99
C ALA A 27 -4.21 16.47 1.89
N ILE A 28 -3.84 17.14 0.80
CA ILE A 28 -3.04 16.53 -0.30
C ILE A 28 -1.67 16.10 0.21
N VAL A 29 -0.99 16.94 1.00
CA VAL A 29 0.31 16.62 1.58
C VAL A 29 0.24 15.41 2.51
N ILE A 30 -0.80 15.34 3.35
CA ILE A 30 -1.00 14.20 4.26
C ILE A 30 -1.24 12.91 3.47
N VAL A 31 -2.11 12.94 2.46
CA VAL A 31 -2.38 11.76 1.62
C VAL A 31 -1.12 11.32 0.89
N ALA A 32 -0.36 12.26 0.31
CA ALA A 32 0.90 11.96 -0.36
C ALA A 32 1.93 11.38 0.60
N ALA A 33 2.04 11.91 1.81
CA ALA A 33 2.97 11.41 2.83
C ALA A 33 2.62 9.99 3.28
N VAL A 34 1.33 9.70 3.50
CA VAL A 34 0.87 8.34 3.85
C VAL A 34 1.14 7.36 2.71
N PHE A 35 0.82 7.74 1.48
CA PHE A 35 1.08 6.91 0.30
C PHE A 35 2.57 6.62 0.14
N PHE A 36 3.41 7.64 0.27
CA PHE A 36 4.86 7.50 0.17
C PHE A 36 5.43 6.62 1.28
N ALA A 37 4.95 6.78 2.51
CA ALA A 37 5.37 5.96 3.64
C ALA A 37 5.04 4.47 3.42
N GLN A 38 3.88 4.16 2.86
CA GLN A 38 3.50 2.78 2.55
C GLN A 38 4.38 2.18 1.45
N THR A 39 4.69 2.93 0.41
CA THR A 39 5.53 2.44 -0.70
C THR A 39 7.01 2.36 -0.33
N ALA A 40 7.48 3.19 0.59
CA ALA A 40 8.87 3.24 1.03
C ALA A 40 9.18 2.32 2.21
N SER A 41 8.18 1.76 2.89
CA SER A 41 8.37 0.92 4.06
C SER A 41 8.76 -0.51 3.67
N LYS A 42 9.99 -0.68 3.20
CA LYS A 42 10.56 -1.99 2.90
C LYS A 42 11.14 -2.60 4.17
N GLN A 43 10.73 -3.83 4.46
CA GLN A 43 11.25 -4.59 5.58
C GLN A 43 11.77 -5.93 5.08
N ALA A 44 12.96 -6.32 5.53
CA ALA A 44 13.54 -7.63 5.27
C ALA A 44 13.44 -8.48 6.53
N GLN A 45 12.88 -9.68 6.40
CA GLN A 45 12.74 -10.63 7.51
C GLN A 45 12.94 -12.05 7.02
N VAL A 46 13.49 -12.89 7.89
CA VAL A 46 13.67 -14.31 7.60
C VAL A 46 12.47 -15.07 8.15
N CYS A 47 11.80 -15.80 7.27
CA CYS A 47 10.57 -16.51 7.60
C CYS A 47 10.62 -17.94 7.10
N THR A 48 9.97 -18.84 7.84
CA THR A 48 9.83 -20.26 7.47
C THR A 48 8.50 -20.47 6.78
N VAL A 49 8.52 -20.96 5.55
CA VAL A 49 7.31 -21.24 4.78
C VAL A 49 6.60 -22.47 5.34
N SER A 50 5.36 -22.30 5.77
CA SER A 50 4.51 -23.40 6.25
C SER A 50 3.45 -23.84 5.25
N GLY A 51 3.07 -22.98 4.30
CA GLY A 51 2.09 -23.31 3.26
C GLY A 51 2.10 -22.30 2.14
N LYS A 52 1.55 -22.70 0.99
CA LYS A 52 1.39 -21.85 -0.18
C LYS A 52 -0.02 -22.00 -0.73
N HIS A 53 -0.67 -20.88 -1.02
CA HIS A 53 -2.00 -20.86 -1.63
C HIS A 53 -2.04 -19.91 -2.82
N MET A 54 -2.84 -20.25 -3.80
CA MET A 54 -3.12 -19.42 -4.95
C MET A 54 -4.60 -19.10 -4.96
N THR A 55 -4.94 -17.81 -4.97
CA THR A 55 -6.31 -17.34 -5.03
C THR A 55 -6.52 -16.38 -6.19
N ASN A 56 -7.75 -16.31 -6.68
CA ASN A 56 -8.15 -15.32 -7.66
C ASN A 56 -8.89 -14.20 -6.92
N ASP A 57 -8.45 -12.97 -7.14
CA ASP A 57 -9.08 -11.78 -6.61
C ASP A 57 -9.63 -10.93 -7.75
N VAL A 58 -10.68 -10.18 -7.50
CA VAL A 58 -11.26 -9.27 -8.48
C VAL A 58 -10.81 -7.86 -8.14
N GLN A 59 -9.99 -7.27 -9.01
CA GLN A 59 -9.55 -5.89 -8.91
C GLN A 59 -9.98 -5.15 -10.18
N ASP A 60 -10.66 -4.02 -10.01
CA ASP A 60 -11.14 -3.17 -11.11
C ASP A 60 -11.93 -3.93 -12.19
N GLY A 61 -12.76 -4.90 -11.78
CA GLY A 61 -13.54 -5.74 -12.67
C GLY A 61 -12.75 -6.82 -13.40
N GLN A 62 -11.46 -6.97 -13.11
CA GLN A 62 -10.59 -7.99 -13.70
C GLN A 62 -10.19 -9.02 -12.64
N SER A 63 -10.16 -10.30 -13.04
CA SER A 63 -9.66 -11.37 -12.20
C SER A 63 -8.13 -11.35 -12.20
N VAL A 64 -7.55 -11.13 -11.02
CA VAL A 64 -6.11 -11.10 -10.79
C VAL A 64 -5.71 -12.30 -9.95
N ARG A 65 -4.67 -13.00 -10.37
CA ARG A 65 -4.12 -14.12 -9.63
C ARG A 65 -3.23 -13.61 -8.50
N VAL A 66 -3.54 -14.02 -7.28
CA VAL A 66 -2.80 -13.63 -6.09
C VAL A 66 -2.21 -14.87 -5.43
N TYR A 67 -0.94 -14.82 -5.12
CA TYR A 67 -0.23 -15.87 -4.41
C TYR A 67 -0.09 -15.49 -2.94
N GLN A 68 -0.50 -16.38 -2.05
CA GLN A 68 -0.34 -16.21 -0.61
C GLN A 68 0.65 -17.24 -0.08
N VAL A 69 1.56 -16.78 0.76
CA VAL A 69 2.54 -17.62 1.43
C VAL A 69 2.27 -17.54 2.93
N GLU A 70 1.97 -18.68 3.52
CA GLU A 70 1.83 -18.79 4.96
C GLU A 70 3.20 -19.06 5.58
N THR A 71 3.52 -18.33 6.62
CA THR A 71 4.74 -18.54 7.39
C THR A 71 4.40 -18.83 8.83
N SER A 72 5.25 -19.63 9.49
CA SER A 72 5.06 -19.98 10.91
C SER A 72 5.40 -18.83 11.85
N ASP A 73 6.25 -17.90 11.42
CA ASP A 73 6.85 -16.85 12.26
C ASP A 73 6.57 -15.42 11.79
N CYS A 74 6.14 -15.23 10.54
CA CYS A 74 5.91 -13.89 9.97
C CYS A 74 4.46 -13.64 9.55
N GLY A 75 3.56 -14.60 9.75
CA GLY A 75 2.18 -14.52 9.30
C GLY A 75 2.03 -14.76 7.80
N VAL A 76 0.97 -14.25 7.22
CA VAL A 76 0.65 -14.43 5.81
C VAL A 76 1.28 -13.32 4.98
N LEU A 77 2.00 -13.68 3.93
CA LEU A 77 2.61 -12.77 2.98
C LEU A 77 1.93 -12.91 1.62
N ARG A 78 1.84 -11.84 0.90
CA ARG A 78 1.21 -11.78 -0.41
C ARG A 78 2.25 -11.56 -1.49
N ILE A 79 2.20 -12.37 -2.55
CA ILE A 79 3.06 -12.22 -3.72
C ILE A 79 2.17 -11.86 -4.90
N GLU A 80 2.39 -10.68 -5.49
CA GLU A 80 1.67 -10.22 -6.66
C GLU A 80 2.59 -9.35 -7.53
N ASP A 81 2.27 -9.25 -8.80
CA ASP A 81 2.98 -8.33 -9.68
C ASP A 81 2.68 -6.89 -9.26
N ASN A 82 3.74 -6.13 -9.04
CA ASN A 82 3.64 -4.74 -8.63
C ASN A 82 4.62 -3.89 -9.43
N ALA A 83 4.09 -3.16 -10.41
CA ALA A 83 4.90 -2.33 -11.29
C ALA A 83 5.63 -1.20 -10.54
N LEU A 84 5.01 -0.64 -9.49
CA LEU A 84 5.60 0.42 -8.67
C LEU A 84 6.84 -0.06 -7.89
N GLN A 85 6.90 -1.35 -7.56
CA GLN A 85 8.01 -1.97 -6.84
C GLN A 85 8.93 -2.76 -7.76
N GLY A 86 8.66 -2.78 -9.08
CA GLY A 86 9.45 -3.52 -10.04
C GLY A 86 9.26 -5.03 -9.98
N VAL A 87 8.17 -5.51 -9.43
CA VAL A 87 7.87 -6.94 -9.33
C VAL A 87 7.00 -7.36 -10.51
N PHE A 88 7.55 -8.18 -11.40
CA PHE A 88 6.86 -8.69 -12.58
C PHE A 88 6.87 -10.23 -12.68
N ASN A 89 7.49 -10.89 -11.72
CA ASN A 89 7.75 -12.33 -11.72
C ASN A 89 7.15 -13.03 -10.50
N SER A 90 5.96 -12.63 -10.08
CA SER A 90 5.30 -13.19 -8.88
C SER A 90 5.12 -14.71 -8.97
N ALA A 91 4.77 -15.24 -10.14
CA ALA A 91 4.63 -16.67 -10.35
C ALA A 91 5.95 -17.43 -10.15
N ASP A 92 7.05 -16.89 -10.64
CA ASP A 92 8.38 -17.49 -10.49
C ASP A 92 8.84 -17.45 -9.04
N LEU A 93 8.63 -16.35 -8.36
CA LEU A 93 8.92 -16.23 -6.93
C LEU A 93 8.13 -17.24 -6.10
N PHE A 94 6.85 -17.38 -6.39
CA PHE A 94 5.98 -18.34 -5.71
C PHE A 94 6.41 -19.79 -5.95
N ALA A 95 6.76 -20.12 -7.19
CA ALA A 95 7.21 -21.47 -7.56
C ALA A 95 8.56 -21.84 -6.91
N ALA A 96 9.42 -20.86 -6.67
CA ALA A 96 10.73 -21.10 -6.05
C ALA A 96 10.64 -21.38 -4.54
N LEU A 97 9.51 -21.10 -3.90
CA LEU A 97 9.33 -21.35 -2.47
C LEU A 97 8.95 -22.79 -2.19
N HIS A 98 9.60 -23.38 -1.20
CA HIS A 98 9.33 -24.74 -0.72
C HIS A 98 8.89 -24.73 0.74
N GLU A 99 7.88 -25.53 1.06
CA GLU A 99 7.41 -25.68 2.42
C GLU A 99 8.52 -26.26 3.32
N GLY A 100 8.59 -25.72 4.55
CA GLY A 100 9.58 -26.13 5.54
C GLY A 100 10.93 -25.43 5.41
N GLN A 101 11.18 -24.66 4.37
CA GLN A 101 12.43 -23.94 4.18
C GLN A 101 12.32 -22.48 4.62
N ARG A 102 13.48 -21.91 4.94
CA ARG A 102 13.59 -20.52 5.38
C ARG A 102 14.10 -19.65 4.25
N TYR A 103 13.47 -18.49 4.11
CA TYR A 103 13.84 -17.50 3.12
C TYR A 103 13.86 -16.11 3.73
N ARG A 104 14.67 -15.23 3.18
CA ARG A 104 14.62 -13.82 3.50
C ARG A 104 13.66 -13.14 2.54
N PHE A 105 12.57 -12.62 3.09
CA PHE A 105 11.56 -11.89 2.35
C PHE A 105 11.75 -10.40 2.54
N THR A 106 11.79 -9.65 1.46
CA THR A 106 11.66 -8.19 1.49
C THR A 106 10.22 -7.85 1.20
N THR A 107 9.56 -7.19 2.13
CA THR A 107 8.14 -6.84 2.04
C THR A 107 7.94 -5.34 2.08
N VAL A 108 6.87 -4.87 1.45
CA VAL A 108 6.39 -3.50 1.53
C VAL A 108 4.94 -3.48 1.99
N GLY A 109 4.55 -2.39 2.65
CA GLY A 109 3.22 -2.19 3.17
C GLY A 109 3.04 -2.68 4.60
N TRP A 110 1.88 -2.32 5.15
CA TRP A 110 1.52 -2.68 6.51
C TRP A 110 0.38 -3.68 6.52
N ARG A 111 0.38 -4.52 7.54
CA ARG A 111 -0.75 -5.41 7.78
C ARG A 111 -1.90 -4.61 8.40
N ILE A 112 -3.00 -4.54 7.67
CA ILE A 112 -4.24 -3.93 8.17
C ILE A 112 -5.32 -5.02 8.18
N PRO A 113 -5.54 -5.72 9.32
CA PRO A 113 -6.41 -6.90 9.37
C PRO A 113 -7.85 -6.62 8.97
N PHE A 114 -8.41 -5.46 9.36
CA PHE A 114 -9.81 -5.13 9.05
C PHE A 114 -10.04 -4.78 7.57
N LEU A 115 -8.99 -4.46 6.83
CA LEU A 115 -9.03 -4.24 5.38
C LEU A 115 -8.54 -5.46 4.58
N SER A 116 -8.21 -6.56 5.25
CA SER A 116 -7.61 -7.76 4.65
C SER A 116 -6.36 -7.45 3.83
N GLN A 117 -5.60 -6.45 4.28
CA GLN A 117 -4.36 -6.04 3.63
C GLN A 117 -3.18 -6.75 4.29
N PHE A 118 -2.38 -7.41 3.48
CA PHE A 118 -1.18 -8.12 3.91
C PHE A 118 0.06 -7.50 3.27
N PRO A 119 1.24 -7.61 3.92
CA PRO A 119 2.49 -7.15 3.30
C PRO A 119 2.76 -7.86 1.97
N SER A 120 3.18 -7.09 0.98
CA SER A 120 3.54 -7.62 -0.35
C SER A 120 5.01 -7.91 -0.43
N VAL A 121 5.36 -9.10 -0.92
CA VAL A 121 6.74 -9.52 -1.12
C VAL A 121 7.29 -8.93 -2.41
N THR A 122 8.41 -8.23 -2.31
CA THR A 122 9.10 -7.65 -3.48
C THR A 122 10.35 -8.44 -3.87
N LYS A 123 10.95 -9.15 -2.92
CA LYS A 123 12.17 -9.92 -3.14
C LYS A 123 12.23 -11.12 -2.21
N VAL A 124 12.76 -12.23 -2.71
CA VAL A 124 13.00 -13.46 -1.95
C VAL A 124 14.45 -13.89 -2.15
N GLU A 125 15.14 -14.16 -1.05
CA GLU A 125 16.50 -14.69 -1.05
C GLU A 125 16.55 -15.93 -0.15
N SER A 126 17.44 -16.86 -0.48
CA SER A 126 17.74 -18.00 0.41
C SER A 126 18.34 -17.49 1.71
N ALA A 127 17.84 -18.01 2.81
CA ALA A 127 18.36 -17.65 4.13
C ALA A 127 19.52 -18.55 4.55
#